data_30213f8941504789ab5659f50bf4a40b
#
_entry.id   30213f8941504789ab5659f50bf4a40b
#
_cell.length_a   1.000
_cell.length_b   1.000
_cell.length_c   1.000
_cell.angle_alpha   90.00
_cell.angle_beta   90.00
_cell.angle_gamma   90.00
#
_symmetry.space_group_name_H-M   'P 1'
#
loop_
_entity.id
_entity.type
_entity.pdbx_description
1 polymer ?
#
loop_
_entity_poly.entity_id
_entity_poly.type
_entity_poly.pdbx_seq_one_letter_code
_entity_poly.pdbx_strand_id
1 'polypeptide(L)'
;GAIAKSYFAEKLGIDRKDIVVVSIMPCLAKKYEASRPEFAVEGNPDVDISIYTRELARLIRYANINFNELPDSNFDHPLGESTGAGVIFGTTGGVIEAACRTAYELYTKKPLERIEFKELRGLEGIRSGTINFDGVPVKIGIAHGLGNARKLVEEVKSGKSPYHVIEIMACPGGC
;
A
#
# COMPACT_ATOMS: atom_id res chain seq x y z
N GLY A 1 -4.93 5.28 7.70
CA GLY A 1 -5.49 6.43 8.43
C GLY A 1 -6.68 7.02 7.70
N ALA A 2 -6.51 7.54 6.48
CA ALA A 2 -7.60 8.20 5.74
C ALA A 2 -8.89 7.38 5.70
N ILE A 3 -8.84 6.13 5.26
CA ILE A 3 -10.03 5.24 5.19
C ILE A 3 -10.63 5.00 6.58
N ALA A 4 -9.80 4.85 7.62
CA ALA A 4 -10.30 4.66 8.98
C ALA A 4 -11.06 5.88 9.49
N LYS A 5 -10.52 7.08 9.25
CA LYS A 5 -11.13 8.34 9.69
C LYS A 5 -12.19 8.92 8.75
N SER A 6 -12.46 8.30 7.60
CA SER A 6 -13.54 8.67 6.67
C SER A 6 -14.60 7.56 6.62
N TYR A 7 -14.44 6.61 5.75
CA TYR A 7 -15.39 5.53 5.50
C TYR A 7 -15.77 4.71 6.76
N PHE A 8 -14.76 4.31 7.56
CA PHE A 8 -15.04 3.50 8.74
C PHE A 8 -15.71 4.33 9.85
N ALA A 9 -15.29 5.59 10.04
CA ALA A 9 -15.94 6.52 10.97
C ALA A 9 -17.43 6.73 10.61
N GLU A 10 -17.71 7.01 9.33
CA GLU A 10 -19.07 7.15 8.82
C GLU A 10 -19.90 5.89 9.03
N LYS A 11 -19.34 4.72 8.74
CA LYS A 11 -20.01 3.42 8.94
C LYS A 11 -20.38 3.14 10.39
N LEU A 12 -19.56 3.62 11.33
CA LEU A 12 -19.82 3.50 12.77
C LEU A 12 -20.70 4.63 13.34
N GLY A 13 -20.94 5.70 12.59
CA GLY A 13 -21.65 6.88 13.04
C GLY A 13 -20.89 7.69 14.10
N ILE A 14 -19.55 7.67 14.07
CA ILE A 14 -18.69 8.42 14.99
C ILE A 14 -17.92 9.52 14.24
N ASP A 15 -17.58 10.57 14.97
CA ASP A 15 -16.82 11.68 14.38
C ASP A 15 -15.37 11.24 14.10
N ARG A 16 -14.83 11.70 12.99
CA ARG A 16 -13.43 11.51 12.60
C ARG A 16 -12.44 11.82 13.73
N LYS A 17 -12.69 12.87 14.48
CA LYS A 17 -11.82 13.33 15.59
C LYS A 17 -11.80 12.39 16.80
N ASP A 18 -12.82 11.54 16.92
CA ASP A 18 -12.94 10.57 18.02
C ASP A 18 -12.18 9.25 17.70
N ILE A 19 -11.62 9.13 16.50
CA ILE A 19 -10.76 8.01 16.11
C ILE A 19 -9.30 8.40 16.22
N VAL A 20 -8.53 7.64 16.99
CA VAL A 20 -7.08 7.75 17.07
C VAL A 20 -6.43 6.66 16.23
N VAL A 21 -5.66 7.06 15.23
CA VAL A 21 -4.91 6.16 14.36
C VAL A 21 -3.45 6.14 14.77
N VAL A 22 -2.99 4.96 15.19
CA VAL A 22 -1.56 4.70 15.48
C VAL A 22 -0.98 3.85 14.36
N SER A 23 0.01 4.37 13.66
CA SER A 23 0.74 3.65 12.60
C SER A 23 2.04 3.09 13.16
N ILE A 24 2.23 1.78 13.00
CA ILE A 24 3.47 1.07 13.38
C ILE A 24 4.13 0.59 12.10
N MET A 25 5.22 1.24 11.71
CA MET A 25 5.89 1.02 10.43
C MET A 25 7.41 0.92 10.61
N PRO A 26 8.10 0.06 9.84
CA PRO A 26 9.57 0.01 9.84
C PRO A 26 10.21 1.16 9.05
N CYS A 27 9.51 2.26 8.84
CA CYS A 27 9.89 3.36 7.96
C CYS A 27 9.90 4.70 8.68
N LEU A 28 11.07 5.38 8.70
CA LEU A 28 11.21 6.71 9.31
C LEU A 28 10.46 7.80 8.52
N ALA A 29 10.37 7.67 7.20
CA ALA A 29 9.68 8.62 6.34
C ALA A 29 8.18 8.72 6.66
N LYS A 30 7.58 7.69 7.23
CA LYS A 30 6.16 7.69 7.64
C LYS A 30 5.85 8.67 8.76
N LYS A 31 6.81 9.02 9.62
CA LYS A 31 6.62 10.10 10.61
C LYS A 31 6.49 11.46 9.92
N TYR A 32 7.35 11.71 8.95
CA TYR A 32 7.26 12.95 8.16
C TYR A 32 5.96 12.98 7.33
N GLU A 33 5.61 11.88 6.66
CA GLU A 33 4.37 11.79 5.91
C GLU A 33 3.15 12.10 6.77
N ALA A 34 3.07 11.52 7.98
CA ALA A 34 1.97 11.78 8.92
C ALA A 34 1.88 13.25 9.38
N SER A 35 2.99 13.99 9.35
CA SER A 35 3.02 15.40 9.75
C SER A 35 2.65 16.39 8.63
N ARG A 36 2.49 15.92 7.39
CA ARG A 36 2.19 16.79 6.26
C ARG A 36 0.73 17.23 6.26
N PRO A 37 0.45 18.53 6.01
CA PRO A 37 -0.91 19.07 6.06
C PRO A 37 -1.86 18.45 5.02
N GLU A 38 -1.34 17.91 3.91
CA GLU A 38 -2.13 17.24 2.88
C GLU A 38 -2.80 15.94 3.38
N PHE A 39 -2.29 15.37 4.47
CA PHE A 39 -2.85 14.18 5.14
C PHE A 39 -3.64 14.54 6.40
N ALA A 40 -4.32 15.68 6.35
CA ALA A 40 -5.23 16.13 7.40
C ALA A 40 -6.51 16.73 6.77
N VAL A 41 -7.61 16.60 7.47
CA VAL A 41 -8.88 17.25 7.12
C VAL A 41 -9.24 18.19 8.26
N GLU A 42 -9.35 19.49 7.96
CA GLU A 42 -9.66 20.55 8.94
C GLU A 42 -8.72 20.52 10.17
N GLY A 43 -7.44 20.22 9.94
CA GLY A 43 -6.42 20.14 10.99
C GLY A 43 -6.41 18.83 11.78
N ASN A 44 -7.35 17.90 11.54
CA ASN A 44 -7.33 16.57 12.14
C ASN A 44 -6.53 15.60 11.22
N PRO A 45 -5.36 15.08 11.66
CA PRO A 45 -4.51 14.25 10.83
C PRO A 45 -5.14 12.90 10.55
N ASP A 46 -4.79 12.30 9.39
CA ASP A 46 -5.18 10.93 9.04
C ASP A 46 -4.50 9.88 9.94
N VAL A 47 -3.28 10.17 10.38
CA VAL A 47 -2.51 9.37 11.32
C VAL A 47 -2.08 10.27 12.48
N ASP A 48 -2.57 9.99 13.67
CA ASP A 48 -2.28 10.80 14.87
C ASP A 48 -0.88 10.52 15.42
N ILE A 49 -0.49 9.25 15.44
CA ILE A 49 0.80 8.80 15.99
C ILE A 49 1.45 7.84 15.00
N SER A 50 2.70 8.11 14.66
CA SER A 50 3.51 7.19 13.87
C SER A 50 4.74 6.78 14.67
N ILE A 51 4.86 5.48 14.94
CA ILE A 51 6.00 4.87 15.61
C ILE A 51 6.62 3.79 14.72
N TYR A 52 7.93 3.61 14.82
CA TYR A 52 8.58 2.51 14.13
C TYR A 52 8.83 1.31 15.04
N THR A 53 9.14 0.18 14.46
CA THR A 53 9.26 -1.12 15.15
C THR A 53 10.15 -1.07 16.40
N ARG A 54 11.24 -0.30 16.37
CA ARG A 54 12.14 -0.14 17.54
C ARG A 54 11.50 0.66 18.68
N GLU A 55 10.63 1.61 18.36
CA GLU A 55 9.88 2.36 19.38
C GLU A 55 8.81 1.49 20.00
N LEU A 56 8.12 0.65 19.19
CA LEU A 56 7.20 -0.35 19.71
C LEU A 56 7.92 -1.31 20.68
N ALA A 57 9.10 -1.81 20.31
CA ALA A 57 9.86 -2.68 21.20
C ALA A 57 10.25 -2.00 22.53
N ARG A 58 10.53 -0.69 22.50
CA ARG A 58 10.74 0.09 23.73
C ARG A 58 9.45 0.21 24.54
N LEU A 59 8.33 0.50 23.90
CA LEU A 59 7.03 0.62 24.56
C LEU A 59 6.65 -0.68 25.28
N ILE A 60 6.82 -1.83 24.64
CA ILE A 60 6.61 -3.16 25.24
C ILE A 60 7.46 -3.33 26.51
N ARG A 61 8.74 -2.94 26.45
CA ARG A 61 9.64 -2.99 27.61
C ARG A 61 9.22 -2.03 28.72
N TYR A 62 8.85 -0.80 28.39
CA TYR A 62 8.37 0.17 29.39
C TYR A 62 7.09 -0.29 30.07
N ALA A 63 6.20 -0.94 29.33
CA ALA A 63 4.97 -1.50 29.89
C ALA A 63 5.22 -2.80 30.69
N ASN A 64 6.46 -3.27 30.77
CA ASN A 64 6.86 -4.51 31.44
C ASN A 64 6.05 -5.75 30.94
N ILE A 65 5.76 -5.77 29.65
CA ILE A 65 5.05 -6.87 29.02
C ILE A 65 6.05 -7.99 28.69
N ASN A 66 5.82 -9.18 29.23
CA ASN A 66 6.58 -10.37 28.85
C ASN A 66 6.03 -10.90 27.51
N PHE A 67 6.67 -10.48 26.42
CA PHE A 67 6.18 -10.77 25.06
C PHE A 67 6.12 -12.28 24.76
N ASN A 68 7.01 -13.09 25.36
CA ASN A 68 7.06 -14.54 25.13
C ASN A 68 5.99 -15.33 25.89
N GLU A 69 5.30 -14.70 26.83
CA GLU A 69 4.23 -15.32 27.63
C GLU A 69 2.83 -14.86 27.20
N LEU A 70 2.74 -14.00 26.18
CA LEU A 70 1.47 -13.55 25.67
C LEU A 70 0.73 -14.73 24.98
N PRO A 71 -0.55 -14.92 25.29
CA PRO A 71 -1.36 -15.88 24.55
C PRO A 71 -1.60 -15.39 23.12
N ASP A 72 -1.76 -16.33 22.19
CA ASP A 72 -2.19 -16.00 20.84
C ASP A 72 -3.58 -15.36 20.86
N SER A 73 -3.77 -14.35 20.02
CA SER A 73 -5.06 -13.69 19.82
C SER A 73 -5.27 -13.31 18.37
N ASN A 74 -6.49 -13.01 17.99
CA ASN A 74 -6.82 -12.56 16.66
C ASN A 74 -6.86 -11.03 16.60
N PHE A 75 -6.61 -10.48 15.42
CA PHE A 75 -6.85 -9.07 15.14
C PHE A 75 -8.36 -8.80 15.03
N ASP A 76 -8.76 -7.60 15.41
CA ASP A 76 -10.06 -7.08 15.03
C ASP A 76 -10.14 -6.87 13.52
N HIS A 77 -11.34 -7.02 12.96
CA HIS A 77 -11.60 -6.86 11.53
C HIS A 77 -12.48 -5.65 11.23
N PRO A 78 -12.02 -4.43 11.51
CA PRO A 78 -12.85 -3.21 11.36
C PRO A 78 -13.32 -2.96 9.94
N LEU A 79 -12.55 -3.41 8.95
CA LEU A 79 -12.84 -3.27 7.51
C LEU A 79 -13.08 -4.60 6.81
N GLY A 80 -13.32 -5.69 7.57
CA GLY A 80 -13.46 -7.04 7.09
C GLY A 80 -12.15 -7.81 7.05
N GLU A 81 -12.19 -9.04 6.55
CA GLU A 81 -11.00 -9.89 6.47
C GLU A 81 -10.04 -9.41 5.38
N SER A 82 -8.75 -9.53 5.66
CA SER A 82 -7.71 -9.24 4.68
C SER A 82 -7.71 -10.29 3.57
N THR A 83 -7.47 -9.85 2.35
CA THR A 83 -7.27 -10.73 1.20
C THR A 83 -5.78 -11.02 0.98
N GLY A 84 -5.46 -11.97 0.09
CA GLY A 84 -4.08 -12.24 -0.33
C GLY A 84 -3.35 -11.03 -0.93
N ALA A 85 -4.09 -10.01 -1.37
CA ALA A 85 -3.52 -8.75 -1.86
C ALA A 85 -2.66 -8.04 -0.80
N GLY A 86 -3.09 -8.05 0.48
CA GLY A 86 -2.34 -7.45 1.56
C GLY A 86 -0.94 -8.06 1.76
N VAL A 87 -0.77 -9.33 1.43
CA VAL A 87 0.52 -10.03 1.54
C VAL A 87 1.54 -9.54 0.51
N ILE A 88 1.10 -9.20 -0.71
CA ILE A 88 1.98 -8.83 -1.82
C ILE A 88 2.25 -7.33 -1.92
N PHE A 89 1.51 -6.48 -1.19
CA PHE A 89 1.63 -5.02 -1.29
C PHE A 89 3.01 -4.48 -0.94
N GLY A 90 3.74 -5.11 -0.05
CA GLY A 90 5.08 -4.71 0.34
C GLY A 90 6.18 -4.99 -0.69
N THR A 91 5.88 -5.77 -1.72
CA THR A 91 6.81 -6.13 -2.79
C THR A 91 6.60 -5.25 -4.00
N THR A 92 7.69 -4.78 -4.65
CA THR A 92 7.57 -4.02 -5.90
C THR A 92 6.83 -4.82 -6.97
N GLY A 93 5.82 -4.24 -7.58
CA GLY A 93 4.88 -4.90 -8.50
C GLY A 93 3.67 -5.54 -7.81
N GLY A 94 3.64 -5.59 -6.47
CA GLY A 94 2.56 -6.26 -5.74
C GLY A 94 1.26 -5.48 -5.71
N VAL A 95 1.33 -4.15 -5.59
CA VAL A 95 0.13 -3.30 -5.59
C VAL A 95 -0.53 -3.31 -6.96
N ILE A 96 0.26 -3.17 -8.03
CA ILE A 96 -0.28 -3.20 -9.40
C ILE A 96 -0.82 -4.57 -9.77
N GLU A 97 -0.19 -5.66 -9.31
CA GLU A 97 -0.71 -7.01 -9.47
C GLU A 97 -2.09 -7.14 -8.83
N ALA A 98 -2.24 -6.72 -7.58
CA ALA A 98 -3.52 -6.77 -6.88
C ALA A 98 -4.59 -5.91 -7.57
N ALA A 99 -4.22 -4.70 -8.00
CA ALA A 99 -5.11 -3.80 -8.73
C ALA A 99 -5.56 -4.41 -10.06
N CYS A 100 -4.65 -5.01 -10.82
CA CYS A 100 -4.97 -5.64 -12.09
C CYS A 100 -5.85 -6.88 -11.93
N ARG A 101 -5.65 -7.69 -10.88
CA ARG A 101 -6.52 -8.81 -10.56
C ARG A 101 -7.95 -8.34 -10.31
N THR A 102 -8.10 -7.37 -9.43
CA THR A 102 -9.41 -6.80 -9.11
C THR A 102 -10.07 -6.15 -10.33
N ALA A 103 -9.32 -5.36 -11.10
CA ALA A 103 -9.83 -4.71 -12.31
C ALA A 103 -10.29 -5.72 -13.36
N TYR A 104 -9.53 -6.80 -13.55
CA TYR A 104 -9.90 -7.88 -14.47
C TYR A 104 -11.23 -8.52 -14.08
N GLU A 105 -11.38 -8.91 -12.81
CA GLU A 105 -12.61 -9.54 -12.31
C GLU A 105 -13.81 -8.59 -12.42
N LEU A 106 -13.63 -7.32 -12.11
CA LEU A 106 -14.68 -6.31 -12.24
C LEU A 106 -15.10 -6.07 -13.70
N TYR A 107 -14.13 -6.07 -14.62
CA TYR A 107 -14.37 -5.82 -16.04
C TYR A 107 -14.97 -7.02 -16.75
N THR A 108 -14.37 -8.20 -16.57
CA THR A 108 -14.77 -9.41 -17.30
C THR A 108 -15.89 -10.19 -16.62
N LYS A 109 -16.16 -9.93 -15.33
CA LYS A 109 -17.05 -10.72 -14.45
C LYS A 109 -16.64 -12.20 -14.34
N LYS A 110 -15.37 -12.49 -14.62
CA LYS A 110 -14.76 -13.82 -14.55
C LYS A 110 -13.66 -13.81 -13.51
N PRO A 111 -13.48 -14.88 -12.72
CA PRO A 111 -12.30 -15.00 -11.88
C PRO A 111 -11.04 -15.01 -12.75
N LEU A 112 -10.00 -14.32 -12.29
CA LEU A 112 -8.72 -14.34 -12.97
C LEU A 112 -8.04 -15.69 -12.73
N GLU A 113 -8.10 -16.57 -13.72
CA GLU A 113 -7.26 -17.75 -13.75
C GLU A 113 -5.78 -17.33 -13.74
N ARG A 114 -4.88 -18.20 -13.29
CA ARG A 114 -3.45 -17.90 -13.10
C ARG A 114 -2.85 -17.03 -14.22
N ILE A 115 -2.79 -15.73 -14.02
CA ILE A 115 -1.85 -14.91 -14.80
C ILE A 115 -0.50 -15.02 -14.11
N GLU A 116 0.51 -15.47 -14.83
CA GLU A 116 1.87 -15.44 -14.33
C GLU A 116 2.38 -14.01 -14.38
N PHE A 117 2.30 -13.32 -13.25
CA PHE A 117 2.89 -11.99 -13.07
C PHE A 117 4.41 -12.04 -12.85
N LYS A 118 5.08 -13.09 -13.33
CA LYS A 118 6.54 -13.24 -13.18
C LYS A 118 7.31 -12.06 -13.73
N GLU A 119 6.83 -11.49 -14.84
CA GLU A 119 7.44 -10.31 -15.45
C GLU A 119 7.29 -9.05 -14.60
N LEU A 120 6.29 -8.99 -13.73
CA LEU A 120 6.04 -7.86 -12.85
C LEU A 120 6.78 -7.95 -11.51
N ARG A 121 7.32 -9.12 -11.17
CA ARG A 121 8.09 -9.36 -9.93
C ARG A 121 9.58 -9.43 -10.24
N GLY A 122 10.42 -8.94 -9.35
CA GLY A 122 11.87 -9.01 -9.46
C GLY A 122 12.55 -7.77 -8.87
N LEU A 123 13.87 -7.78 -8.86
CA LEU A 123 14.70 -6.72 -8.28
C LEU A 123 15.23 -5.72 -9.32
N GLU A 124 14.89 -5.86 -10.59
CA GLU A 124 15.26 -4.87 -11.59
C GLU A 124 14.53 -3.54 -11.31
N GLY A 125 15.27 -2.46 -11.40
CA GLY A 125 14.79 -1.13 -10.99
C GLY A 125 13.62 -0.59 -11.82
N ILE A 126 13.50 -1.01 -13.09
CA ILE A 126 12.36 -0.74 -13.97
C ILE A 126 11.99 -2.05 -14.66
N ARG A 127 10.71 -2.36 -14.63
CA ARG A 127 10.14 -3.54 -15.30
C ARG A 127 8.86 -3.16 -16.02
N SER A 128 8.49 -3.96 -16.99
CA SER A 128 7.23 -3.78 -17.72
C SER A 128 6.59 -5.12 -18.00
N GLY A 129 5.28 -5.10 -18.16
CA GLY A 129 4.50 -6.26 -18.54
C GLY A 129 3.24 -5.85 -19.30
N THR A 130 2.58 -6.83 -19.90
CA THR A 130 1.29 -6.62 -20.57
C THR A 130 0.31 -7.65 -20.06
N ILE A 131 -0.85 -7.18 -19.61
CA ILE A 131 -1.95 -8.03 -19.17
C ILE A 131 -3.07 -7.89 -20.20
N ASN A 132 -3.62 -9.02 -20.65
CA ASN A 132 -4.73 -9.03 -21.57
C ASN A 132 -6.06 -9.08 -20.79
N PHE A 133 -6.85 -8.01 -20.92
CA PHE A 133 -8.19 -7.89 -20.34
C PHE A 133 -9.24 -8.27 -21.41
N ASP A 134 -9.43 -9.57 -21.61
CA ASP A 134 -10.43 -10.11 -22.55
C ASP A 134 -10.29 -9.51 -23.97
N GLY A 135 -9.07 -9.52 -24.50
CA GLY A 135 -8.72 -8.96 -25.81
C GLY A 135 -8.14 -7.54 -25.78
N VAL A 136 -8.20 -6.84 -24.65
CA VAL A 136 -7.63 -5.49 -24.49
C VAL A 136 -6.26 -5.58 -23.79
N PRO A 137 -5.14 -5.31 -24.48
CA PRO A 137 -3.82 -5.34 -23.87
C PRO A 137 -3.58 -4.10 -23.01
N VAL A 138 -3.36 -4.30 -21.71
CA VAL A 138 -3.00 -3.25 -20.75
C VAL A 138 -1.50 -3.34 -20.47
N LYS A 139 -0.74 -2.33 -20.87
CA LYS A 139 0.70 -2.23 -20.63
C LYS A 139 0.97 -1.59 -19.28
N ILE A 140 1.83 -2.20 -18.50
CA ILE A 140 2.15 -1.81 -17.13
C ILE A 140 3.63 -1.50 -17.04
N GLY A 141 3.96 -0.37 -16.38
CA GLY A 141 5.30 -0.02 -15.98
C GLY A 141 5.45 -0.09 -14.46
N ILE A 142 6.58 -0.61 -13.98
CA ILE A 142 6.88 -0.73 -12.55
C ILE A 142 8.27 -0.17 -12.31
N ALA A 143 8.39 0.75 -11.35
CA ALA A 143 9.70 1.24 -10.93
C ALA A 143 9.82 1.26 -9.41
N HIS A 144 11.00 0.91 -8.92
CA HIS A 144 11.37 1.17 -7.55
C HIS A 144 12.67 1.98 -7.45
N GLY A 145 12.75 2.80 -6.40
CA GLY A 145 13.78 3.81 -6.25
C GLY A 145 13.50 5.07 -7.08
N LEU A 146 13.72 6.24 -6.48
CA LEU A 146 13.32 7.53 -7.08
C LEU A 146 14.06 7.88 -8.37
N GLY A 147 15.29 7.37 -8.55
CA GLY A 147 16.03 7.55 -9.81
C GLY A 147 15.36 6.84 -10.99
N ASN A 148 14.81 5.64 -10.77
CA ASN A 148 14.04 4.90 -11.78
C ASN A 148 12.66 5.49 -12.00
N ALA A 149 12.00 5.93 -10.92
CA ALA A 149 10.73 6.63 -10.99
C ALA A 149 10.82 7.86 -11.89
N ARG A 150 11.89 8.65 -11.77
CA ARG A 150 12.13 9.84 -12.60
C ARG A 150 12.13 9.50 -14.09
N LYS A 151 12.76 8.40 -14.50
CA LYS A 151 12.80 7.98 -15.91
C LYS A 151 11.39 7.74 -16.45
N LEU A 152 10.54 7.00 -15.74
CA LEU A 152 9.16 6.77 -16.16
C LEU A 152 8.34 8.05 -16.19
N VAL A 153 8.53 8.95 -15.21
CA VAL A 153 7.86 10.26 -15.19
C VAL A 153 8.27 11.13 -16.38
N GLU A 154 9.53 11.11 -16.77
CA GLU A 154 10.02 11.85 -17.95
C GLU A 154 9.45 11.27 -19.25
N GLU A 155 9.31 9.95 -19.37
CA GLU A 155 8.62 9.31 -20.50
C GLU A 155 7.15 9.77 -20.59
N VAL A 156 6.44 9.81 -19.46
CA VAL A 156 5.05 10.31 -19.40
C VAL A 156 4.98 11.78 -19.82
N LYS A 157 5.84 12.64 -19.25
CA LYS A 157 5.86 14.09 -19.57
C LYS A 157 6.19 14.36 -21.03
N SER A 158 7.02 13.54 -21.65
CA SER A 158 7.38 13.68 -23.07
C SER A 158 6.33 13.08 -24.03
N GLY A 159 5.27 12.48 -23.51
CA GLY A 159 4.25 11.79 -24.31
C GLY A 159 4.74 10.48 -24.96
N LYS A 160 5.87 9.95 -24.51
CA LYS A 160 6.49 8.73 -25.08
C LYS A 160 6.25 7.47 -24.25
N SER A 161 5.57 7.59 -23.09
CA SER A 161 5.29 6.44 -22.25
C SER A 161 4.37 5.45 -22.96
N PRO A 162 4.76 4.18 -23.06
CA PRO A 162 3.92 3.14 -23.64
C PRO A 162 2.91 2.56 -22.64
N TYR A 163 2.98 2.97 -21.36
CA TYR A 163 2.25 2.36 -20.27
C TYR A 163 0.88 2.99 -20.07
N HIS A 164 -0.12 2.14 -19.80
CA HIS A 164 -1.46 2.57 -19.40
C HIS A 164 -1.55 2.78 -17.88
N VAL A 165 -0.76 2.00 -17.12
CA VAL A 165 -0.67 2.08 -15.65
C VAL A 165 0.78 2.00 -15.22
N ILE A 166 1.16 2.78 -14.21
CA ILE A 166 2.52 2.79 -13.67
C ILE A 166 2.44 2.67 -12.14
N GLU A 167 3.23 1.73 -11.60
CA GLU A 167 3.51 1.64 -10.16
C GLU A 167 4.87 2.23 -9.86
N ILE A 168 4.95 3.07 -8.82
CA ILE A 168 6.22 3.60 -8.31
C ILE A 168 6.30 3.32 -6.81
N MET A 169 7.39 2.68 -6.41
CA MET A 169 7.78 2.54 -5.01
C MET A 169 9.09 3.30 -4.74
N ALA A 170 9.12 4.10 -3.68
CA ALA A 170 10.28 4.90 -3.35
C ALA A 170 11.49 4.06 -2.93
N CYS A 171 11.26 2.96 -2.22
CA CYS A 171 12.31 2.09 -1.71
C CYS A 171 12.74 1.03 -2.74
N PRO A 172 14.03 0.70 -2.82
CA PRO A 172 14.50 -0.42 -3.64
C PRO A 172 13.87 -1.74 -3.20
N GLY A 173 13.34 -2.50 -4.17
CA GLY A 173 12.72 -3.81 -3.92
C GLY A 173 11.28 -3.77 -3.40
N GLY A 174 10.79 -2.62 -2.98
CA GLY A 174 9.44 -2.46 -2.45
C GLY A 174 9.41 -1.81 -1.07
N CYS A 175 8.27 -1.78 -0.46
CA CYS A 175 8.03 -1.17 0.83
C CYS A 175 7.21 -2.15 1.70
#